data_2b38c09fbfd6ea0e2154a927d4aa703b
#
_entry.id   2b38c09fbfd6ea0e2154a927d4aa703b
#
_cell.length_a   1.000
_cell.length_b   1.000
_cell.length_c   1.000
_cell.angle_alpha   90.00
_cell.angle_beta   90.00
_cell.angle_gamma   90.00
#
_symmetry.space_group_name_H-M   'P 1'
#
loop_
_entity.id
_entity.type
_entity.pdbx_description
1 polymer ?
#
loop_
_entity_poly.entity_id
_entity_poly.type
_entity_poly.pdbx_seq_one_letter_code
_entity_poly.pdbx_strand_id
1 'polypeptide(L)'
;MILTPTPEFHRAIGIPRSVAIEYPFGRPVGQVHEHEGQRHVLLKTLKVLEDAQAPGEIWHLPFTWPEEPKKTAWQPPEMSPLITLYLAEIRHARQREAERENAKGPTDSRS
;
A
#
# COMPACT_ATOMS: atom_id res chain seq x y z
N MET A 1 6.01 -9.03 -14.79
CA MET A 1 5.88 -9.66 -13.46
C MET A 1 5.56 -8.60 -12.42
N ILE A 2 4.73 -8.93 -11.46
CA ILE A 2 4.36 -8.03 -10.36
C ILE A 2 4.51 -8.74 -9.01
N LEU A 3 5.06 -8.04 -8.03
CA LEU A 3 5.06 -8.45 -6.62
C LEU A 3 3.92 -7.71 -5.91
N THR A 4 3.00 -8.46 -5.29
CA THR A 4 1.75 -7.87 -4.81
C THR A 4 1.21 -8.53 -3.54
N PRO A 5 0.62 -7.75 -2.60
CA PRO A 5 -0.16 -8.30 -1.50
C PRO A 5 -1.61 -8.67 -1.91
N THR A 6 -2.03 -8.33 -3.13
CA THR A 6 -3.38 -8.61 -3.65
C THR A 6 -3.35 -9.39 -4.96
N PRO A 7 -2.88 -10.67 -4.95
CA PRO A 7 -2.66 -11.43 -6.18
C PRO A 7 -3.93 -11.69 -6.98
N GLU A 8 -5.07 -11.84 -6.33
CA GLU A 8 -6.35 -12.11 -6.99
C GLU A 8 -6.80 -10.97 -7.89
N PHE A 9 -6.57 -9.73 -7.48
CA PHE A 9 -6.85 -8.55 -8.30
C PHE A 9 -6.01 -8.55 -9.59
N HIS A 10 -4.73 -8.82 -9.47
CA HIS A 10 -3.82 -8.86 -10.62
C HIS A 10 -4.10 -10.03 -11.57
N ARG A 11 -4.50 -11.17 -11.00
CA ARG A 11 -4.96 -12.30 -11.79
C ARG A 11 -6.21 -11.96 -12.60
N ALA A 12 -7.17 -11.30 -11.97
CA ALA A 12 -8.43 -10.92 -12.62
C ALA A 12 -8.24 -9.98 -13.82
N ILE A 13 -7.23 -9.09 -13.76
CA ILE A 13 -6.91 -8.19 -14.88
C ILE A 13 -5.94 -8.78 -15.90
N GLY A 14 -5.53 -10.03 -15.74
CA GLY A 14 -4.74 -10.76 -16.74
C GLY A 14 -3.22 -10.54 -16.67
N ILE A 15 -2.68 -10.19 -15.52
CA ILE A 15 -1.22 -10.11 -15.31
C ILE A 15 -0.61 -11.53 -15.44
N PRO A 16 0.33 -11.76 -16.36
CA PRO A 16 0.83 -13.10 -16.66
C PRO A 16 1.74 -13.69 -15.59
N ARG A 17 2.40 -12.85 -14.79
CA ARG A 17 3.33 -13.28 -13.75
C ARG A 17 3.04 -12.51 -12.47
N SER A 18 2.48 -13.18 -11.47
CA SER A 18 2.15 -12.59 -10.18
C SER A 18 2.87 -13.32 -9.06
N VAL A 19 3.54 -12.56 -8.22
CA VAL A 19 4.21 -13.04 -7.02
C VAL A 19 3.48 -12.45 -5.82
N ALA A 20 2.90 -13.32 -4.99
CA ALA A 20 2.15 -12.93 -3.82
C ALA A 20 3.04 -12.86 -2.58
N ILE A 21 2.90 -11.81 -1.81
CA ILE A 21 3.59 -11.64 -0.54
C ILE A 21 2.61 -11.12 0.52
N GLU A 22 2.66 -11.67 1.73
CA GLU A 22 1.80 -11.26 2.85
C GLU A 22 2.34 -10.04 3.60
N TYR A 23 2.92 -9.11 2.88
CA TYR A 23 3.38 -7.85 3.45
C TYR A 23 2.34 -6.76 3.24
N PRO A 24 2.27 -5.78 4.13
CA PRO A 24 1.29 -4.72 4.02
C PRO A 24 1.58 -3.77 2.86
N PHE A 25 0.55 -3.07 2.38
CA PHE A 25 0.70 -2.01 1.40
C PHE A 25 1.72 -0.96 1.84
N GLY A 26 2.53 -0.50 0.92
CA GLY A 26 3.62 0.43 1.21
C GLY A 26 4.91 -0.23 1.72
N ARG A 27 4.90 -1.55 1.97
CA ARG A 27 6.06 -2.33 2.41
C ARG A 27 6.22 -3.64 1.63
N PRO A 28 6.04 -3.67 0.31
CA PRO A 28 6.01 -4.93 -0.45
C PRO A 28 7.34 -5.68 -0.45
N VAL A 29 8.43 -5.01 -0.21
CA VAL A 29 9.78 -5.60 -0.22
C VAL A 29 10.31 -5.84 1.20
N GLY A 30 9.65 -5.33 2.21
CA GLY A 30 10.02 -5.47 3.61
C GLY A 30 10.14 -4.14 4.34
N GLN A 31 10.68 -4.21 5.53
CA GLN A 31 10.83 -3.03 6.38
C GLN A 31 11.91 -2.08 5.85
N VAL A 32 11.73 -0.79 6.18
CA VAL A 32 12.71 0.26 5.83
C VAL A 32 14.04 -0.04 6.51
N HIS A 33 15.13 0.12 5.76
CA HIS A 33 16.53 -0.12 6.17
C HIS A 33 16.89 -1.58 6.45
N GLU A 34 15.99 -2.53 6.29
CA GLU A 34 16.31 -3.95 6.40
C GLU A 34 16.77 -4.53 5.06
N HIS A 35 18.03 -4.25 4.72
CA HIS A 35 18.57 -4.55 3.40
C HIS A 35 18.64 -6.04 3.08
N GLU A 36 18.97 -6.89 4.03
CA GLU A 36 19.05 -8.34 3.79
C GLU A 36 17.67 -8.94 3.52
N GLY A 37 16.67 -8.58 4.31
CA GLY A 37 15.30 -9.01 4.09
C GLY A 37 14.76 -8.56 2.73
N GLN A 38 15.00 -7.31 2.36
CA GLN A 38 14.64 -6.77 1.06
C GLN A 38 15.32 -7.53 -0.08
N ARG A 39 16.61 -7.81 0.07
CA ARG A 39 17.38 -8.61 -0.90
C ARG A 39 16.79 -10.00 -1.07
N HIS A 40 16.42 -10.68 0.01
CA HIS A 40 15.81 -12.00 -0.04
C HIS A 40 14.48 -11.98 -0.77
N VAL A 41 13.63 -11.01 -0.53
CA VAL A 41 12.35 -10.85 -1.23
C VAL A 41 12.59 -10.66 -2.72
N LEU A 42 13.50 -9.79 -3.11
CA LEU A 42 13.83 -9.52 -4.51
C LEU A 42 14.41 -10.74 -5.21
N LEU A 43 15.33 -11.45 -4.58
CA LEU A 43 15.93 -12.67 -5.15
C LEU A 43 14.88 -13.77 -5.35
N LYS A 44 13.99 -13.98 -4.39
CA LYS A 44 12.89 -14.93 -4.52
C LYS A 44 11.90 -14.54 -5.61
N THR A 45 11.63 -13.25 -5.75
CA THR A 45 10.78 -12.73 -6.83
C THR A 45 11.41 -12.98 -8.22
N LEU A 46 12.70 -12.72 -8.37
CA LEU A 46 13.42 -12.99 -9.61
C LEU A 46 13.51 -14.50 -9.91
N LYS A 47 13.58 -15.33 -8.88
CA LYS A 47 13.56 -16.79 -9.04
C LYS A 47 12.22 -17.26 -9.61
N VAL A 48 11.11 -16.65 -9.25
CA VAL A 48 9.81 -16.93 -9.86
C VAL A 48 9.82 -16.61 -11.36
N LEU A 49 10.43 -15.51 -11.77
CA LEU A 49 10.56 -15.16 -13.19
C LEU A 49 11.28 -16.25 -13.98
N GLU A 50 12.29 -16.87 -13.38
CA GLU A 50 13.06 -17.96 -13.97
C GLU A 50 12.26 -19.26 -14.00
N ASP A 51 11.51 -19.59 -12.94
CA ASP A 51 10.85 -20.88 -12.74
C ASP A 51 9.41 -20.95 -13.27
N ALA A 52 8.74 -19.81 -13.48
CA ALA A 52 7.36 -19.78 -13.95
C ALA A 52 7.25 -20.31 -15.39
N GLN A 53 6.33 -21.24 -15.60
CA GLN A 53 6.18 -21.93 -16.87
C GLN A 53 4.92 -21.54 -17.64
N ALA A 54 3.88 -21.08 -16.96
CA ALA A 54 2.60 -20.74 -17.57
C ALA A 54 2.12 -19.36 -17.15
N PRO A 55 1.46 -18.60 -18.05
CA PRO A 55 0.86 -17.30 -17.69
C PRO A 55 -0.34 -17.50 -16.75
N GLY A 56 -0.52 -16.54 -15.83
CA GLY A 56 -1.60 -16.57 -14.87
C GLY A 56 -1.32 -17.35 -13.58
N GLU A 57 -0.15 -17.94 -13.43
CA GLU A 57 0.28 -18.56 -12.18
C GLU A 57 0.50 -17.52 -11.10
N ILE A 58 0.05 -17.82 -9.87
CA ILE A 58 0.33 -17.02 -8.68
C ILE A 58 1.33 -17.80 -7.82
N TRP A 59 2.49 -17.21 -7.59
CA TRP A 59 3.52 -17.77 -6.75
C TRP A 59 3.54 -17.09 -5.40
N HIS A 60 3.31 -17.86 -4.33
CA HIS A 60 3.30 -17.34 -2.97
C HIS A 60 4.69 -17.41 -2.34
N LEU A 61 5.21 -16.28 -1.92
CA LEU A 61 6.47 -16.24 -1.20
C LEU A 61 6.28 -16.63 0.28
N PRO A 62 7.27 -17.35 0.89
CA PRO A 62 7.14 -17.88 2.24
C PRO A 62 7.47 -16.84 3.34
N PHE A 63 7.31 -15.56 3.06
CA PHE A 63 7.60 -14.50 4.01
C PHE A 63 6.33 -14.06 4.73
N THR A 64 6.44 -13.85 6.04
CA THR A 64 5.37 -13.30 6.88
C THR A 64 5.82 -11.98 7.48
N TRP A 65 4.87 -11.05 7.62
CA TRP A 65 5.15 -9.76 8.24
C TRP A 65 5.37 -9.94 9.75
N PRO A 66 6.49 -9.42 10.33
CA PRO A 66 6.86 -9.71 11.71
C PRO A 66 6.04 -8.97 12.77
N GLU A 67 5.22 -8.00 12.37
CA GLU A 67 4.40 -7.21 13.28
C GLU A 67 2.96 -7.09 12.79
N GLU A 68 2.05 -6.68 13.66
CA GLU A 68 0.69 -6.38 13.23
C GLU A 68 0.69 -5.17 12.28
N PRO A 69 -0.06 -5.21 11.17
CA PRO A 69 -0.11 -4.10 10.21
C PRO A 69 -0.50 -2.76 10.85
N LYS A 70 -1.32 -2.78 11.90
CA LYS A 70 -1.73 -1.58 12.65
C LYS A 70 -0.58 -0.89 13.39
N LYS A 71 0.47 -1.64 13.72
CA LYS A 71 1.65 -1.12 14.43
C LYS A 71 2.74 -0.62 13.49
N THR A 72 2.62 -0.91 12.20
CA THR A 72 3.58 -0.46 11.20
C THR A 72 3.46 1.05 11.00
N ALA A 73 4.55 1.76 11.14
CA ALA A 73 4.61 3.20 10.86
C ALA A 73 4.59 3.42 9.34
N TRP A 74 3.45 3.84 8.83
CA TRP A 74 3.24 4.06 7.38
C TRP A 74 3.79 5.37 6.89
N GLN A 75 3.81 6.37 7.75
CA GLN A 75 4.22 7.71 7.41
C GLN A 75 5.52 8.07 8.14
N PRO A 76 6.40 8.84 7.51
CA PRO A 76 7.56 9.35 8.20
C PRO A 76 7.12 10.25 9.37
N PRO A 77 7.92 10.33 10.46
CA PRO A 77 7.59 11.15 11.61
C PRO A 77 7.49 12.64 11.28
N GLU A 78 8.19 13.06 10.24
CA GLU A 78 8.15 14.43 9.74
C GLU A 78 7.15 14.56 8.59
N MET A 79 6.39 15.65 8.60
CA MET A 79 5.51 15.97 7.49
C MET A 79 6.30 16.24 6.21
N SER A 80 5.72 15.87 5.07
CA SER A 80 6.27 16.23 3.78
C SER A 80 6.53 17.74 3.71
N PRO A 81 7.65 18.19 3.15
CA PRO A 81 7.93 19.62 2.96
C PRO A 81 6.81 20.37 2.25
N LEU A 82 6.15 19.72 1.31
CA LEU A 82 5.02 20.30 0.59
C LEU A 82 3.82 20.56 1.52
N ILE A 83 3.51 19.62 2.40
CA ILE A 83 2.42 19.79 3.39
C ILE A 83 2.77 20.91 4.36
N THR A 84 4.00 20.99 4.81
CA THR A 84 4.48 22.04 5.72
C THR A 84 4.34 23.42 5.06
N LEU A 85 4.71 23.54 3.78
CA LEU A 85 4.61 24.77 3.03
C LEU A 85 3.17 25.29 2.87
N TYR A 86 2.23 24.37 2.61
CA TYR A 86 0.82 24.69 2.40
C TYR A 86 -0.08 24.44 3.60
N LEU A 87 0.49 24.24 4.78
CA LEU A 87 -0.26 23.85 5.97
C LEU A 87 -1.37 24.87 6.34
N ALA A 88 -1.09 26.15 6.21
CA ALA A 88 -2.06 27.20 6.48
C ALA A 88 -3.27 27.14 5.51
N GLU A 89 -2.99 26.95 4.24
CA GLU A 89 -4.04 26.82 3.20
C GLU A 89 -4.89 25.58 3.40
N ILE A 90 -4.27 24.47 3.76
CA ILE A 90 -4.97 23.20 4.05
C ILE A 90 -5.89 23.37 5.26
N ARG A 91 -5.44 24.03 6.32
CA ARG A 91 -6.26 24.33 7.49
C ARG A 91 -7.46 25.21 7.17
N HIS A 92 -7.25 26.26 6.38
CA HIS A 92 -8.35 27.13 5.94
C HIS A 92 -9.36 26.40 5.05
N ALA A 93 -8.89 25.51 4.17
CA ALA A 93 -9.79 24.71 3.33
C ALA A 93 -10.68 23.79 4.17
N ARG A 94 -10.09 23.10 5.16
CA ARG A 94 -10.84 22.23 6.08
C ARG A 94 -11.85 22.98 6.92
N GLN A 95 -11.49 24.17 7.39
CA GLN A 95 -12.44 25.02 8.15
C GLN A 95 -13.63 25.41 7.31
N ARG A 96 -13.41 25.83 6.07
CA ARG A 96 -14.50 26.19 5.13
C ARG A 96 -15.40 25.00 4.81
N GLU A 97 -14.85 23.80 4.68
CA GLU A 97 -15.66 22.60 4.50
C GLU A 97 -16.52 22.29 5.72
N ALA A 98 -15.93 22.34 6.92
CA ALA A 98 -16.66 22.11 8.16
C ALA A 98 -17.80 23.13 8.36
N GLU A 99 -17.54 24.41 8.04
CA GLU A 99 -18.57 25.47 8.08
C GLU A 99 -19.70 25.21 7.07
N ARG A 100 -19.37 24.74 5.87
CA ARG A 100 -20.35 24.37 4.82
C ARG A 100 -21.20 23.18 5.24
N GLU A 101 -20.59 22.15 5.85
CA GLU A 101 -21.32 21.00 6.35
C GLU A 101 -22.25 21.39 7.51
N ASN A 102 -21.78 22.20 8.45
CA ASN A 102 -22.60 22.73 9.53
C ASN A 102 -23.75 23.61 9.05
N ALA A 103 -23.52 24.41 8.02
CA ALA A 103 -24.54 25.29 7.41
C ALA A 103 -25.62 24.50 6.65
N LYS A 104 -25.29 23.30 6.13
CA LYS A 104 -26.28 22.44 5.47
C LYS A 104 -27.24 21.75 6.45
N GLY A 105 -26.89 21.74 7.73
CA GLY A 105 -27.66 21.04 8.76
C GLY A 105 -27.62 19.51 8.61
N PRO A 106 -28.23 18.77 9.53
CA PRO A 106 -28.34 17.32 9.34
C PRO A 106 -29.15 17.07 8.09
N THR A 107 -28.54 16.39 7.11
CA THR A 107 -29.26 15.89 5.96
C THR A 107 -30.32 14.92 6.48
N ASP A 108 -31.56 15.37 6.45
CA ASP A 108 -32.68 14.51 6.74
C ASP A 108 -32.73 13.47 5.62
N SER A 109 -32.34 12.24 5.95
CA SER A 109 -32.37 11.10 5.05
C SER A 109 -33.78 10.54 4.81
N ARG A 110 -34.80 11.28 5.15
CA ARG A 110 -36.17 10.95 4.80
C ARG A 110 -36.42 11.34 3.34
N SER A 111 -36.40 10.34 2.56
CA SER A 111 -37.01 10.43 1.24
C SER A 111 -38.52 10.52 1.39
#